data_10e088c3cd9ea893bf27481ea4ab45b2
#
_entry.id   10e088c3cd9ea893bf27481ea4ab45b2
#
_cell.length_a   1.000
_cell.length_b   1.000
_cell.length_c   1.000
_cell.angle_alpha   90.00
_cell.angle_beta   90.00
_cell.angle_gamma   90.00
#
_symmetry.space_group_name_H-M   'P 1'
#
loop_
_entity.id
_entity.type
_entity.pdbx_description
1 polymer ?
#
loop_
_entity_poly.entity_id
_entity_poly.type
_entity_poly.pdbx_seq_one_letter_code
_entity_poly.pdbx_strand_id
1 'polypeptide(L)'
;MILSRKWLNEFVDVSDISDREFDEAMTLSGSKVETVTALDESLKNVVGKILSMEKHPDSDHMWICQIDVGQAEPTQIVTGAWNIHVGDLVPVAQHKSLLPNGTKIEKGKLRGVESNGMLCSLKELNLTAEHDYPYAVITPAALLNDYHP
;
A
#
# COMPACT_ATOMS: atom_id res chain seq x y z
N MET A 1 -23.83 1.96 4.93
CA MET A 1 -22.90 2.63 5.87
C MET A 1 -21.62 1.82 5.90
N ILE A 2 -20.47 2.45 5.87
CA ILE A 2 -19.17 1.77 6.02
C ILE A 2 -18.63 2.11 7.41
N LEU A 3 -18.19 1.11 8.15
CA LEU A 3 -17.60 1.26 9.48
C LEU A 3 -16.20 0.65 9.48
N SER A 4 -15.20 1.44 9.87
CA SER A 4 -13.83 0.95 10.07
C SER A 4 -13.67 0.46 11.50
N ARG A 5 -13.29 -0.82 11.68
CA ARG A 5 -12.99 -1.37 13.01
C ARG A 5 -11.79 -0.68 13.67
N LYS A 6 -10.77 -0.31 12.89
CA LYS A 6 -9.62 0.43 13.39
C LYS A 6 -10.02 1.79 13.96
N TRP A 7 -10.90 2.51 13.25
CA TRP A 7 -11.43 3.78 13.73
C TRP A 7 -12.33 3.61 14.94
N LEU A 8 -13.23 2.60 14.94
CA LEU A 8 -14.09 2.28 16.07
C LEU A 8 -13.27 1.98 17.32
N ASN A 9 -12.14 1.31 17.18
CA ASN A 9 -11.25 0.95 18.29
C ASN A 9 -10.63 2.15 19.02
N GLU A 10 -10.67 3.34 18.42
CA GLU A 10 -10.27 4.60 19.10
C GLU A 10 -11.30 5.06 20.16
N PHE A 11 -12.54 4.58 20.06
CA PHE A 11 -13.63 4.93 20.95
C PHE A 11 -14.02 3.80 21.90
N VAL A 12 -13.97 2.58 21.41
CA VAL A 12 -14.32 1.37 22.15
C VAL A 12 -13.34 0.27 21.78
N ASP A 13 -12.70 -0.32 22.77
CA ASP A 13 -11.78 -1.43 22.53
C ASP A 13 -12.55 -2.64 21.98
N VAL A 14 -12.29 -3.00 20.73
CA VAL A 14 -12.83 -4.13 20.00
C VAL A 14 -11.72 -5.05 19.47
N SER A 15 -10.51 -4.89 20.01
CA SER A 15 -9.32 -5.63 19.56
C SER A 15 -9.33 -7.11 19.96
N ASP A 16 -10.06 -7.46 21.02
CA ASP A 16 -10.16 -8.79 21.58
C ASP A 16 -11.23 -9.69 20.93
N ILE A 17 -12.08 -9.12 20.05
CA ILE A 17 -13.12 -9.85 19.34
C ILE A 17 -12.76 -10.09 17.88
N SER A 18 -13.05 -11.27 17.38
CA SER A 18 -12.85 -11.61 15.96
C SER A 18 -13.82 -10.84 15.04
N ASP A 19 -13.50 -10.75 13.75
CA ASP A 19 -14.39 -10.13 12.76
C ASP A 19 -15.75 -10.83 12.69
N ARG A 20 -15.78 -12.15 12.87
CA ARG A 20 -17.01 -12.93 12.89
C ARG A 20 -17.87 -12.61 14.11
N GLU A 21 -17.29 -12.56 15.30
CA GLU A 21 -18.02 -12.21 16.53
C GLU A 21 -18.55 -10.80 16.48
N PHE A 22 -17.75 -9.87 15.90
CA PHE A 22 -18.19 -8.50 15.71
C PHE A 22 -19.37 -8.41 14.73
N ASP A 23 -19.31 -9.11 13.59
CA ASP A 23 -20.38 -9.21 12.61
C ASP A 23 -21.69 -9.76 13.25
N GLU A 24 -21.59 -10.89 13.95
CA GLU A 24 -22.71 -11.51 14.64
C GLU A 24 -23.34 -10.56 15.68
N ALA A 25 -22.52 -9.90 16.49
CA ALA A 25 -23.00 -8.96 17.52
C ALA A 25 -23.68 -7.73 16.91
N MET A 26 -23.12 -7.14 15.88
CA MET A 26 -23.69 -6.00 15.17
C MET A 26 -25.01 -6.37 14.51
N THR A 27 -25.09 -7.50 13.85
CA THR A 27 -26.30 -7.98 13.18
C THR A 27 -27.41 -8.29 14.20
N LEU A 28 -27.09 -8.95 15.31
CA LEU A 28 -28.04 -9.25 16.38
C LEU A 28 -28.52 -8.00 17.11
N SER A 29 -27.70 -6.96 17.20
CA SER A 29 -28.10 -5.66 17.81
C SER A 29 -28.95 -4.79 16.89
N GLY A 30 -29.26 -5.24 15.68
CA GLY A 30 -30.12 -4.54 14.71
C GLY A 30 -29.41 -3.81 13.59
N SER A 31 -28.07 -3.86 13.55
CA SER A 31 -27.26 -3.30 12.48
C SER A 31 -26.70 -4.42 11.60
N LYS A 32 -27.52 -4.90 10.65
CA LYS A 32 -27.11 -5.99 9.76
C LYS A 32 -25.80 -5.66 9.03
N VAL A 33 -24.81 -6.52 9.21
CA VAL A 33 -23.55 -6.49 8.43
C VAL A 33 -23.78 -7.30 7.15
N GLU A 34 -23.57 -6.69 6.01
CA GLU A 34 -23.73 -7.35 4.70
C GLU A 34 -22.40 -7.86 4.15
N THR A 35 -21.32 -7.18 4.48
CA THR A 35 -19.98 -7.53 3.99
C THR A 35 -18.93 -7.09 4.99
N VAL A 36 -17.97 -7.96 5.24
CA VAL A 36 -16.72 -7.63 5.96
C VAL A 36 -15.58 -7.68 4.96
N THR A 37 -14.82 -6.61 4.86
CA THR A 37 -13.66 -6.52 3.96
C THR A 37 -12.43 -6.22 4.80
N ALA A 38 -11.49 -7.16 4.83
CA ALA A 38 -10.17 -6.91 5.37
C ALA A 38 -9.35 -6.10 4.35
N LEU A 39 -8.93 -4.90 4.73
CA LEU A 39 -8.19 -4.03 3.82
C LEU A 39 -6.71 -4.41 3.72
N ASP A 40 -6.15 -5.14 4.67
CA ASP A 40 -4.69 -5.26 4.76
C ASP A 40 -4.07 -6.51 5.41
N GLU A 41 -4.76 -7.58 5.67
CA GLU A 41 -4.11 -8.74 6.32
C GLU A 41 -3.10 -9.49 5.44
N SER A 42 -3.15 -9.33 4.13
CA SER A 42 -2.23 -9.98 3.17
C SER A 42 -1.25 -9.03 2.50
N LEU A 43 -1.46 -7.74 2.65
CA LEU A 43 -0.71 -6.71 1.95
C LEU A 43 0.51 -6.31 2.80
N LYS A 44 1.64 -6.95 2.60
CA LYS A 44 2.93 -6.45 3.13
C LYS A 44 3.35 -5.15 2.43
N ASN A 45 2.38 -4.24 2.31
CA ASN A 45 2.57 -2.94 1.75
C ASN A 45 2.95 -1.97 2.88
N VAL A 46 3.96 -1.19 2.64
CA VAL A 46 4.45 -0.18 3.57
C VAL A 46 4.58 1.15 2.84
N VAL A 47 4.59 2.22 3.57
CA VAL A 47 5.01 3.51 3.04
C VAL A 47 6.53 3.55 3.07
N GLY A 48 7.15 3.76 1.92
CA GLY A 48 8.60 3.92 1.78
C GLY A 48 8.98 5.33 1.37
N LYS A 49 10.13 5.80 1.83
CA LYS A 49 10.72 7.08 1.40
C LYS A 49 11.81 6.85 0.38
N ILE A 50 11.73 7.52 -0.77
CA ILE A 50 12.76 7.45 -1.80
C ILE A 50 14.01 8.20 -1.34
N LEU A 51 15.11 7.50 -1.14
CA LEU A 51 16.40 8.06 -0.73
C LEU A 51 17.26 8.49 -1.91
N SER A 52 17.27 7.68 -2.97
CA SER A 52 18.01 7.99 -4.20
C SER A 52 17.33 7.37 -5.42
N MET A 53 17.60 7.95 -6.59
CA MET A 53 17.12 7.48 -7.88
C MET A 53 18.25 7.56 -8.89
N GLU A 54 18.45 6.47 -9.63
CA GLU A 54 19.42 6.39 -10.73
C GLU A 54 18.74 5.85 -11.97
N LYS A 55 19.16 6.31 -13.16
CA LYS A 55 18.65 5.75 -14.41
C LYS A 55 19.09 4.30 -14.57
N HIS A 56 18.20 3.46 -15.06
CA HIS A 56 18.54 2.09 -15.40
C HIS A 56 19.50 2.05 -16.59
N PRO A 57 20.63 1.32 -16.55
CA PRO A 57 21.66 1.33 -17.59
C PRO A 57 21.11 0.84 -18.96
N ASP A 58 20.15 -0.07 -18.95
CA ASP A 58 19.59 -0.69 -20.15
C ASP A 58 18.16 -0.23 -20.44
N SER A 59 17.73 0.91 -19.92
CA SER A 59 16.38 1.43 -20.15
C SER A 59 16.28 2.96 -19.96
N ASP A 60 15.74 3.63 -20.96
CA ASP A 60 15.50 5.07 -20.90
C ASP A 60 14.30 5.47 -20.03
N HIS A 61 13.45 4.48 -19.68
CA HIS A 61 12.18 4.71 -18.99
C HIS A 61 12.11 4.08 -17.60
N MET A 62 13.22 3.50 -17.12
CA MET A 62 13.25 2.87 -15.81
C MET A 62 14.22 3.57 -14.87
N TRP A 63 13.86 3.53 -13.58
CA TRP A 63 14.66 4.05 -12.48
C TRP A 63 15.00 2.94 -11.49
N ILE A 64 16.20 2.99 -10.97
CA ILE A 64 16.66 2.18 -9.83
C ILE A 64 16.55 3.08 -8.61
N CYS A 65 15.67 2.73 -7.69
CA CYS A 65 15.39 3.50 -6.49
C CYS A 65 15.90 2.78 -5.25
N GLN A 66 16.54 3.51 -4.34
CA GLN A 66 16.81 3.04 -2.98
C GLN A 66 15.76 3.63 -2.06
N ILE A 67 15.02 2.78 -1.37
CA ILE A 67 13.81 3.17 -0.62
C ILE A 67 13.96 2.71 0.83
N ASP A 68 13.82 3.66 1.74
CA ASP A 68 13.69 3.38 3.16
C ASP A 68 12.27 2.88 3.46
N VAL A 69 12.15 1.65 3.88
CA VAL A 69 10.90 0.99 4.25
C VAL A 69 10.85 0.66 5.75
N GLY A 70 11.66 1.34 6.56
CA GLY A 70 11.77 1.12 8.00
C GLY A 70 12.61 -0.11 8.38
N GLN A 71 13.42 -0.62 7.45
CA GLN A 71 14.38 -1.70 7.69
C GLN A 71 15.80 -1.14 7.92
N ALA A 72 16.71 -1.99 8.40
CA ALA A 72 18.11 -1.57 8.66
C ALA A 72 18.85 -1.10 7.40
N GLU A 73 18.47 -1.63 6.23
CA GLU A 73 19.05 -1.25 4.94
C GLU A 73 17.95 -0.83 3.96
N PRO A 74 18.24 0.13 3.07
CA PRO A 74 17.32 0.53 2.03
C PRO A 74 16.98 -0.65 1.09
N THR A 75 15.74 -0.67 0.62
CA THR A 75 15.28 -1.67 -0.35
C THR A 75 15.44 -1.13 -1.76
N GLN A 76 16.16 -1.87 -2.60
CA GLN A 76 16.28 -1.54 -4.02
C GLN A 76 15.04 -1.97 -4.79
N ILE A 77 14.44 -1.03 -5.52
CA ILE A 77 13.29 -1.27 -6.38
C ILE A 77 13.55 -0.62 -7.75
N VAL A 78 13.31 -1.39 -8.80
CA VAL A 78 13.31 -0.90 -10.17
C VAL A 78 11.88 -0.58 -10.59
N THR A 79 11.67 0.62 -11.11
CA THR A 79 10.33 1.10 -11.48
C THR A 79 10.33 1.89 -12.78
N GLY A 80 9.22 1.84 -13.51
CA GLY A 80 8.94 2.71 -14.66
C GLY A 80 8.17 3.99 -14.29
N ALA A 81 8.03 4.28 -12.99
CA ALA A 81 7.35 5.47 -12.52
C ALA A 81 8.08 6.74 -12.97
N TRP A 82 7.36 7.66 -13.61
CA TRP A 82 7.92 8.93 -14.11
C TRP A 82 7.58 10.13 -13.21
N ASN A 83 6.60 9.97 -12.32
CA ASN A 83 6.06 11.02 -11.45
C ASN A 83 6.59 10.94 -10.00
N ILE A 84 7.75 10.36 -9.79
CA ILE A 84 8.38 10.19 -8.48
C ILE A 84 9.69 10.98 -8.41
N HIS A 85 10.04 11.43 -7.20
CA HIS A 85 11.26 12.22 -6.92
C HIS A 85 11.93 11.72 -5.64
N VAL A 86 13.19 12.04 -5.48
CA VAL A 86 13.89 11.79 -4.22
C VAL A 86 13.23 12.57 -3.09
N GLY A 87 12.95 11.88 -1.99
CA GLY A 87 12.25 12.42 -0.83
C GLY A 87 10.76 12.10 -0.77
N ASP A 88 10.17 11.64 -1.88
CA ASP A 88 8.75 11.27 -1.93
C ASP A 88 8.45 10.05 -1.04
N LEU A 89 7.25 10.05 -0.46
CA LEU A 89 6.67 8.90 0.20
C LEU A 89 5.81 8.13 -0.80
N VAL A 90 6.07 6.85 -0.94
CA VAL A 90 5.44 5.99 -1.94
C VAL A 90 4.96 4.67 -1.32
N PRO A 91 3.86 4.10 -1.81
CA PRO A 91 3.44 2.78 -1.38
C PRO A 91 4.33 1.72 -2.02
N VAL A 92 4.88 0.87 -1.17
CA VAL A 92 5.82 -0.20 -1.53
C VAL A 92 5.23 -1.55 -1.19
N ALA A 93 5.01 -2.38 -2.19
CA ALA A 93 4.70 -3.79 -2.01
C ALA A 93 6.01 -4.57 -1.86
N GLN A 94 6.21 -5.15 -0.68
CA GLN A 94 7.41 -5.92 -0.37
C GLN A 94 7.35 -7.34 -0.94
N HIS A 95 8.45 -8.05 -0.90
CA HIS A 95 8.51 -9.48 -1.27
C HIS A 95 7.45 -10.31 -0.51
N LYS A 96 6.74 -11.17 -1.23
CA LYS A 96 5.60 -11.97 -0.77
C LYS A 96 4.35 -11.18 -0.42
N SER A 97 4.26 -9.92 -0.81
CA SER A 97 3.03 -9.16 -0.77
C SER A 97 2.04 -9.71 -1.81
N LEU A 98 0.77 -9.69 -1.47
CA LEU A 98 -0.32 -10.01 -2.39
C LEU A 98 -1.12 -8.73 -2.62
N LEU A 99 -1.19 -8.28 -3.87
CA LEU A 99 -1.99 -7.11 -4.23
C LEU A 99 -3.49 -7.45 -4.28
N PRO A 100 -4.38 -6.47 -4.14
CA PRO A 100 -5.84 -6.69 -4.19
C PRO A 100 -6.33 -7.37 -5.47
N ASN A 101 -5.60 -7.20 -6.58
CA ASN A 101 -5.88 -7.87 -7.85
C ASN A 101 -5.41 -9.34 -7.91
N GLY A 102 -4.88 -9.88 -6.81
CA GLY A 102 -4.34 -11.24 -6.73
C GLY A 102 -2.89 -11.39 -7.21
N THR A 103 -2.23 -10.30 -7.61
CA THR A 103 -0.82 -10.36 -8.04
C THR A 103 0.10 -10.53 -6.84
N LYS A 104 0.89 -11.59 -6.85
CA LYS A 104 1.92 -11.84 -5.84
C LYS A 104 3.23 -11.16 -6.24
N ILE A 105 3.75 -10.36 -5.34
CA ILE A 105 5.00 -9.63 -5.55
C ILE A 105 6.17 -10.49 -5.08
N GLU A 106 7.10 -10.73 -5.98
CA GLU A 106 8.30 -11.51 -5.71
C GLU A 106 9.56 -10.69 -6.03
N LYS A 107 10.65 -11.01 -5.34
CA LYS A 107 11.97 -10.50 -5.71
C LYS A 107 12.31 -11.02 -7.10
N GLY A 108 12.81 -10.15 -7.95
CA GLY A 108 13.14 -10.49 -9.31
C GLY A 108 14.23 -9.61 -9.89
N LYS A 109 14.53 -9.84 -11.16
CA LYS A 109 15.44 -8.98 -11.94
C LYS A 109 14.66 -8.35 -13.07
N LEU A 110 14.73 -7.03 -13.15
CA LEU A 110 14.21 -6.27 -14.27
C LEU A 110 15.40 -5.83 -15.14
N ARG A 111 15.48 -6.36 -16.35
CA ARG A 111 16.61 -6.13 -17.27
C ARG A 111 17.99 -6.28 -16.61
N GLY A 112 18.17 -7.35 -15.81
CA GLY A 112 19.43 -7.66 -15.13
C GLY A 112 19.67 -7.00 -13.79
N VAL A 113 18.88 -5.98 -13.41
CA VAL A 113 18.98 -5.30 -12.12
C VAL A 113 17.97 -5.86 -11.12
N GLU A 114 18.42 -6.13 -9.90
CA GLU A 114 17.56 -6.69 -8.85
C GLU A 114 16.51 -5.68 -8.38
N SER A 115 15.27 -6.16 -8.23
CA SER A 115 14.16 -5.43 -7.63
C SER A 115 13.56 -6.27 -6.51
N ASN A 116 13.57 -5.73 -5.29
CA ASN A 116 13.14 -6.43 -4.08
C ASN A 116 11.70 -6.11 -3.67
N GLY A 117 10.91 -5.59 -4.59
CA GLY A 117 9.52 -5.20 -4.40
C GLY A 117 9.01 -4.42 -5.58
N MET A 118 7.88 -3.75 -5.40
CA MET A 118 7.22 -2.94 -6.42
C MET A 118 6.66 -1.66 -5.81
N LEU A 119 6.76 -0.55 -6.53
CA LEU A 119 5.97 0.65 -6.24
C LEU A 119 4.55 0.45 -6.76
N CYS A 120 3.56 0.71 -5.92
CA CYS A 120 2.17 0.50 -6.27
C CYS A 120 1.49 1.80 -6.69
N SER A 121 0.67 1.72 -7.72
CA SER A 121 -0.29 2.77 -8.07
C SER A 121 -1.54 2.65 -7.19
N LEU A 122 -2.33 3.72 -7.11
CA LEU A 122 -3.63 3.70 -6.43
C LEU A 122 -4.56 2.62 -7.02
N LYS A 123 -4.50 2.43 -8.33
CA LYS A 123 -5.28 1.39 -9.03
C LYS A 123 -4.89 -0.02 -8.60
N GLU A 124 -3.59 -0.30 -8.46
CA GLU A 124 -3.09 -1.60 -7.99
C GLU A 124 -3.46 -1.87 -6.53
N LEU A 125 -3.60 -0.81 -5.73
CA LEU A 125 -4.06 -0.88 -4.35
C LEU A 125 -5.59 -0.88 -4.20
N ASN A 126 -6.33 -0.81 -5.33
CA ASN A 126 -7.81 -0.72 -5.36
C ASN A 126 -8.37 0.47 -4.56
N LEU A 127 -7.63 1.57 -4.48
CA LEU A 127 -8.00 2.77 -3.72
C LEU A 127 -8.75 3.80 -4.55
N THR A 128 -8.72 3.71 -5.88
CA THR A 128 -9.50 4.55 -6.78
C THR A 128 -10.06 3.76 -7.95
N ALA A 129 -11.33 4.01 -8.28
CA ALA A 129 -11.98 3.47 -9.48
C ALA A 129 -11.72 4.33 -10.73
N GLU A 130 -11.30 5.57 -10.56
CA GLU A 130 -11.16 6.56 -11.62
C GLU A 130 -9.83 7.29 -11.49
N HIS A 131 -9.07 7.27 -12.52
CA HIS A 131 -7.97 8.10 -12.99
C HIS A 131 -6.61 7.44 -13.10
N ASP A 132 -6.02 7.78 -14.25
CA ASP A 132 -4.71 7.52 -14.80
C ASP A 132 -3.54 8.15 -14.02
N TYR A 133 -3.53 8.07 -12.70
CA TYR A 133 -2.28 8.29 -11.98
C TYR A 133 -1.49 7.00 -12.02
N PRO A 134 -0.44 6.92 -12.82
CA PRO A 134 0.30 5.68 -13.01
C PRO A 134 0.94 5.17 -11.72
N TYR A 135 1.16 6.06 -10.74
CA TYR A 135 1.75 5.69 -9.44
C TYR A 135 1.25 6.61 -8.33
N ALA A 136 1.10 6.06 -7.14
CA ALA A 136 0.68 6.81 -5.97
C ALA A 136 1.90 7.42 -5.27
N VAL A 137 2.04 8.73 -5.38
CA VAL A 137 2.92 9.48 -4.47
C VAL A 137 2.09 9.87 -3.26
N ILE A 138 2.44 9.31 -2.11
CA ILE A 138 1.81 9.68 -0.85
C ILE A 138 2.62 10.84 -0.28
N THR A 139 2.18 12.05 -0.50
CA THR A 139 2.75 13.19 0.22
C THR A 139 2.17 13.27 1.62
N PRO A 140 2.91 13.78 2.61
CA PRO A 140 2.35 14.02 3.96
C PRO A 140 1.07 14.86 3.92
N ALA A 141 0.95 15.79 2.97
CA ALA A 141 -0.24 16.60 2.76
C ALA A 141 -1.43 15.78 2.22
N ALA A 142 -1.21 14.79 1.37
CA ALA A 142 -2.27 13.90 0.89
C ALA A 142 -2.77 12.99 2.01
N LEU A 143 -1.88 12.49 2.87
CA LEU A 143 -2.27 11.73 4.05
C LEU A 143 -3.07 12.56 5.05
N LEU A 144 -2.82 13.87 5.13
CA LEU A 144 -3.54 14.79 6.00
C LEU A 144 -4.88 15.25 5.40
N ASN A 145 -5.00 15.28 4.06
CA ASN A 145 -6.22 15.73 3.38
C ASN A 145 -7.28 14.63 3.25
N ASP A 146 -6.90 13.35 3.32
CA ASP A 146 -7.85 12.23 3.37
C ASP A 146 -8.39 11.96 4.79
N TYR A 147 -7.89 12.69 5.79
CA TYR A 147 -8.34 12.64 7.17
C TYR A 147 -9.04 13.96 7.54
N HIS A 148 -10.22 14.17 6.99
CA HIS A 148 -11.18 15.09 7.61
C HIS A 148 -12.23 14.28 8.36
N PRO A 149 -12.34 14.53 9.70
CA PRO A 149 -13.40 13.95 10.52
C PRO A 149 -14.79 14.39 10.06
#